data_27a3d29925a81c52117bad5be003e100
#
_entry.id   27a3d29925a81c52117bad5be003e100
#
_cell.length_a   1.000
_cell.length_b   1.000
_cell.length_c   1.000
_cell.angle_alpha   90.00
_cell.angle_beta   90.00
_cell.angle_gamma   90.00
#
_symmetry.space_group_name_H-M   'P 1'
#
loop_
_entity.id
_entity.type
_entity.pdbx_description
1 polymer ?
#
loop_
_entity_poly.entity_id
_entity_poly.type
_entity_poly.pdbx_seq_one_letter_code
_entity_poly.pdbx_strand_id
1 'polypeptide(L)'
;MLGLRKRASESKGTIKTFEYDGFAVSGEGEAKTLYAGTSINCDCRGGVLTTGVGVKKFLMNDGTNPDLPISGSVRAIYPIKQLAENGKAWEEKIGFVARNGMFGYYESDEGAYRMRFSLGKEVTPMRITDPNFKDTTMFIGPKGVLCCDINGQITGLAITDNLMIGCVCKNRLFIGVKPYTIVYSSPQTPLIFTESTHGAGKIYLPVDKGDMVGIVNFKETVYVFFDRGIMRLEACGSPYEFKAVDLAYGGGKIYPYSIGVCGDQVMFLATDGIYRFDGEHLEKVRCLPVFPAEDNTEQWCCHTSFEGMYLIRYLDQDGTFKIAVVYEDGKSGYFTDTFDAVHEGDGRAFCQYGLKIGMITRDGKVTSTSGYLFETADMDFGLLGRKTLRCLRFEGEGAMTVTVKTASGERTKRLEFSNGVAVWKVRERGEAFRFGIRLENRTRVRKMTAKIEYL
;
A
#
# COMPACT_ATOMS: atom_id res chain seq x y z
N MET A 1 -38.16 -30.62 -63.81
CA MET A 1 -37.13 -29.61 -63.47
C MET A 1 -36.61 -29.92 -62.09
N LEU A 2 -35.47 -30.57 -61.95
CA LEU A 2 -34.79 -30.83 -60.73
C LEU A 2 -33.85 -29.66 -60.38
N GLY A 3 -34.23 -28.88 -59.38
CA GLY A 3 -33.42 -27.78 -58.88
C GLY A 3 -32.20 -28.26 -58.12
N LEU A 4 -31.05 -28.20 -58.75
CA LEU A 4 -29.74 -28.36 -58.06
C LEU A 4 -29.54 -27.24 -57.09
N ARG A 5 -29.76 -27.54 -55.79
CA ARG A 5 -29.25 -26.71 -54.71
C ARG A 5 -27.73 -26.80 -54.73
N LYS A 6 -27.06 -25.77 -55.24
CA LYS A 6 -25.64 -25.55 -55.00
C LYS A 6 -25.42 -25.46 -53.48
N ARG A 7 -24.80 -26.47 -52.88
CA ARG A 7 -24.18 -26.34 -51.55
C ARG A 7 -23.13 -25.25 -51.69
N ALA A 8 -23.37 -24.11 -51.03
CA ALA A 8 -22.33 -23.13 -50.85
C ALA A 8 -21.16 -23.84 -50.15
N SER A 9 -19.99 -23.84 -50.77
CA SER A 9 -18.76 -24.29 -50.11
C SER A 9 -18.56 -23.42 -48.88
N GLU A 10 -18.73 -23.99 -47.71
CA GLU A 10 -18.36 -23.34 -46.48
C GLU A 10 -16.86 -22.98 -46.59
N SER A 11 -16.56 -21.70 -46.74
CA SER A 11 -15.18 -21.23 -46.65
C SER A 11 -14.66 -21.65 -45.27
N LYS A 12 -13.64 -22.52 -45.23
CA LYS A 12 -13.01 -22.91 -44.00
C LYS A 12 -12.37 -21.64 -43.41
N GLY A 13 -12.88 -21.17 -42.26
CA GLY A 13 -12.32 -20.03 -41.57
C GLY A 13 -10.87 -20.30 -41.17
N THR A 14 -10.07 -19.26 -41.20
CA THR A 14 -8.67 -19.30 -40.75
C THR A 14 -8.61 -19.30 -39.21
N ILE A 15 -7.82 -20.20 -38.64
CA ILE A 15 -7.60 -20.23 -37.19
C ILE A 15 -6.27 -19.56 -36.87
N LYS A 16 -6.30 -18.53 -36.01
CA LYS A 16 -5.12 -17.87 -35.47
C LYS A 16 -5.01 -18.09 -33.97
N THR A 17 -3.79 -18.27 -33.50
CA THR A 17 -3.48 -18.45 -32.09
C THR A 17 -2.84 -17.17 -31.56
N PHE A 18 -3.36 -16.65 -30.44
CA PHE A 18 -2.85 -15.51 -29.71
C PHE A 18 -2.34 -16.00 -28.37
N GLU A 19 -1.09 -15.69 -28.06
CA GLU A 19 -0.41 -16.11 -26.83
C GLU A 19 -0.05 -14.90 -25.99
N TYR A 20 -0.36 -14.97 -24.71
CA TYR A 20 -0.04 -13.97 -23.71
C TYR A 20 0.79 -14.65 -22.61
N ASP A 21 2.08 -14.31 -22.57
CA ASP A 21 3.07 -14.90 -21.67
C ASP A 21 3.13 -14.17 -20.31
N GLY A 22 2.27 -13.17 -20.10
CA GLY A 22 2.21 -12.39 -18.87
C GLY A 22 0.88 -11.66 -18.68
N PHE A 23 0.68 -11.21 -17.43
CA PHE A 23 -0.46 -10.42 -16.99
C PHE A 23 0.02 -9.12 -16.37
N ALA A 24 -0.68 -8.02 -16.63
CA ALA A 24 -0.39 -6.74 -16.01
C ALA A 24 -1.68 -5.97 -15.75
N VAL A 25 -1.71 -5.21 -14.68
CA VAL A 25 -2.88 -4.38 -14.32
C VAL A 25 -2.93 -3.15 -15.20
N SER A 26 -1.79 -2.72 -15.73
CA SER A 26 -1.69 -1.55 -16.58
C SER A 26 -0.30 -1.50 -17.20
N GLY A 27 -0.12 -0.75 -18.25
CA GLY A 27 1.14 -0.56 -18.95
C GLY A 27 0.92 -0.34 -20.44
N GLU A 28 1.91 0.17 -21.13
CA GLU A 28 1.90 0.34 -22.57
C GLU A 28 2.91 -0.62 -23.20
N GLY A 29 2.44 -1.41 -24.16
CA GLY A 29 3.28 -1.85 -25.25
C GLY A 29 4.14 -3.10 -25.09
N GLU A 30 4.09 -3.84 -23.99
CA GLU A 30 4.75 -5.15 -23.97
C GLU A 30 3.98 -6.15 -24.83
N ALA A 31 4.56 -6.51 -25.97
CA ALA A 31 4.02 -7.56 -26.82
C ALA A 31 3.83 -8.85 -25.99
N LYS A 32 2.66 -9.49 -26.12
CA LYS A 32 2.28 -10.71 -25.40
C LYS A 32 1.94 -10.56 -23.91
N THR A 33 1.72 -9.34 -23.41
CA THR A 33 1.16 -9.13 -22.08
C THR A 33 -0.34 -8.90 -22.16
N LEU A 34 -1.11 -9.58 -21.30
CA LEU A 34 -2.55 -9.38 -21.19
C LEU A 34 -2.82 -8.31 -20.13
N TYR A 35 -3.37 -7.18 -20.56
CA TYR A 35 -3.65 -6.05 -19.69
C TYR A 35 -5.07 -6.10 -19.12
N ALA A 36 -5.22 -5.74 -17.85
CA ALA A 36 -6.51 -5.58 -17.24
C ALA A 36 -7.17 -4.25 -17.62
N GLY A 37 -8.45 -4.28 -17.92
CA GLY A 37 -9.32 -3.12 -17.82
C GLY A 37 -9.76 -2.88 -16.36
N THR A 38 -9.88 -3.97 -15.59
CA THR A 38 -10.19 -3.94 -14.15
C THR A 38 -9.41 -5.04 -13.44
N SER A 39 -8.73 -4.70 -12.35
CA SER A 39 -8.07 -5.67 -11.47
C SER A 39 -8.47 -5.39 -10.02
N ILE A 40 -8.99 -6.42 -9.37
CA ILE A 40 -9.50 -6.34 -7.99
C ILE A 40 -8.82 -7.45 -7.18
N ASN A 41 -8.12 -7.07 -6.14
CA ASN A 41 -7.44 -7.97 -5.20
C ASN A 41 -6.42 -8.92 -5.85
N CYS A 42 -6.03 -8.70 -7.10
CA CYS A 42 -5.04 -9.51 -7.80
C CYS A 42 -3.65 -8.89 -7.77
N ASP A 43 -2.64 -9.74 -7.78
CA ASP A 43 -1.23 -9.37 -7.92
C ASP A 43 -0.70 -9.89 -9.27
N CYS A 44 -0.09 -9.02 -10.07
CA CYS A 44 0.46 -9.35 -11.38
C CYS A 44 1.98 -9.15 -11.45
N ARG A 45 2.69 -9.09 -10.32
CA ARG A 45 4.14 -8.94 -10.31
C ARG A 45 4.84 -10.06 -11.05
N GLY A 46 5.88 -9.69 -11.81
CA GLY A 46 6.63 -10.65 -12.64
C GLY A 46 5.81 -11.28 -13.77
N GLY A 47 4.69 -10.67 -14.17
CA GLY A 47 3.83 -11.18 -15.23
C GLY A 47 2.94 -12.37 -14.83
N VAL A 48 2.95 -12.77 -13.56
CA VAL A 48 2.15 -13.89 -13.07
C VAL A 48 0.91 -13.38 -12.36
N LEU A 49 -0.28 -13.73 -12.86
CA LEU A 49 -1.53 -13.38 -12.20
C LEU A 49 -1.75 -14.30 -11.00
N THR A 50 -1.77 -13.71 -9.81
CA THR A 50 -1.97 -14.41 -8.54
C THR A 50 -3.03 -13.75 -7.68
N THR A 51 -3.47 -14.44 -6.64
CA THR A 51 -4.24 -13.81 -5.57
C THR A 51 -3.35 -12.79 -4.85
N GLY A 52 -3.87 -11.60 -4.63
CA GLY A 52 -3.21 -10.57 -3.86
C GLY A 52 -3.24 -10.84 -2.35
N VAL A 53 -2.96 -9.83 -1.57
CA VAL A 53 -3.00 -9.91 -0.11
C VAL A 53 -4.44 -9.94 0.42
N GLY A 54 -4.61 -10.42 1.63
CA GLY A 54 -5.87 -10.38 2.36
C GLY A 54 -5.64 -10.11 3.84
N VAL A 55 -6.72 -10.03 4.61
CA VAL A 55 -6.66 -9.82 6.05
C VAL A 55 -6.62 -11.15 6.78
N LYS A 56 -5.67 -11.29 7.68
CA LYS A 56 -5.62 -12.37 8.65
C LYS A 56 -5.84 -11.79 10.05
N LYS A 57 -6.67 -12.44 10.84
CA LYS A 57 -6.86 -12.09 12.24
C LYS A 57 -5.51 -12.11 12.96
N PHE A 58 -5.17 -11.00 13.61
CA PHE A 58 -4.01 -10.97 14.49
C PHE A 58 -4.40 -11.54 15.86
N LEU A 59 -3.60 -12.46 16.37
CA LEU A 59 -3.79 -12.99 17.72
C LEU A 59 -2.70 -12.42 18.62
N MET A 60 -3.11 -11.92 19.79
CA MET A 60 -2.22 -11.51 20.85
C MET A 60 -1.45 -12.72 21.41
N ASN A 61 -0.46 -12.50 22.26
CA ASN A 61 0.35 -13.59 22.83
C ASN A 61 -0.46 -14.62 23.62
N ASP A 62 -1.59 -14.22 24.19
CA ASP A 62 -2.54 -15.09 24.88
C ASP A 62 -3.54 -15.82 23.95
N GLY A 63 -3.38 -15.66 22.64
CA GLY A 63 -4.26 -16.24 21.63
C GLY A 63 -5.59 -15.50 21.43
N THR A 64 -5.81 -14.37 22.08
CA THR A 64 -7.02 -13.56 21.95
C THR A 64 -6.90 -12.51 20.83
N ASN A 65 -8.01 -11.90 20.47
CA ASN A 65 -8.06 -10.69 19.65
C ASN A 65 -9.23 -9.84 20.16
N PRO A 66 -9.04 -9.11 21.24
CA PRO A 66 -10.08 -8.28 21.83
C PRO A 66 -10.42 -7.07 20.94
N ASP A 67 -11.58 -6.49 21.20
CA ASP A 67 -11.98 -5.25 20.55
C ASP A 67 -11.14 -4.07 21.05
N LEU A 68 -10.77 -3.19 20.14
CA LEU A 68 -10.13 -1.93 20.47
C LEU A 68 -11.08 -1.07 21.33
N PRO A 69 -10.63 -0.50 22.44
CA PRO A 69 -11.47 0.29 23.35
C PRO A 69 -11.68 1.72 22.84
N ILE A 70 -12.06 1.86 21.58
CA ILE A 70 -12.21 3.15 20.88
C ILE A 70 -13.51 3.19 20.09
N SER A 71 -14.06 4.38 19.91
CA SER A 71 -15.11 4.63 18.95
C SER A 71 -14.49 5.18 17.66
N GLY A 72 -14.57 4.41 16.58
CA GLY A 72 -14.01 4.80 15.28
C GLY A 72 -12.69 4.14 14.95
N SER A 73 -11.90 4.79 14.11
CA SER A 73 -10.64 4.22 13.60
C SER A 73 -9.41 4.71 14.35
N VAL A 74 -8.39 3.85 14.41
CA VAL A 74 -7.06 4.21 14.89
C VAL A 74 -6.30 5.03 13.85
N ARG A 75 -5.30 5.76 14.32
CA ARG A 75 -4.34 6.47 13.47
C ARG A 75 -3.18 5.56 13.09
N ALA A 76 -2.70 4.75 14.02
CA ALA A 76 -1.59 3.83 13.82
C ALA A 76 -1.76 2.58 14.69
N ILE A 77 -1.16 1.47 14.25
CA ILE A 77 -0.99 0.22 14.99
C ILE A 77 0.50 -0.10 14.93
N TYR A 78 1.11 -0.41 16.04
CA TYR A 78 2.56 -0.61 16.11
C TYR A 78 2.95 -1.67 17.13
N PRO A 79 4.01 -2.44 16.86
CA PRO A 79 4.59 -3.35 17.84
C PRO A 79 5.48 -2.58 18.82
N ILE A 80 5.39 -2.94 20.10
CA ILE A 80 6.28 -2.50 21.16
C ILE A 80 7.05 -3.71 21.65
N LYS A 81 8.39 -3.65 21.65
CA LYS A 81 9.22 -4.70 22.24
C LYS A 81 9.61 -4.30 23.65
N GLN A 82 9.29 -5.15 24.59
CA GLN A 82 9.63 -4.98 26.01
C GLN A 82 10.34 -6.23 26.54
N LEU A 83 11.13 -6.06 27.60
CA LEU A 83 11.61 -7.20 28.37
C LEU A 83 10.47 -7.74 29.22
N ALA A 84 10.27 -9.05 29.21
CA ALA A 84 9.38 -9.71 30.14
C ALA A 84 9.80 -9.45 31.58
N GLU A 85 8.88 -9.56 32.53
CA GLU A 85 9.17 -9.33 33.97
C GLU A 85 10.34 -10.16 34.49
N ASN A 86 10.60 -11.33 33.92
CA ASN A 86 11.73 -12.16 34.25
C ASN A 86 13.09 -11.65 33.75
N GLY A 87 13.12 -10.55 32.98
CA GLY A 87 14.32 -9.93 32.40
C GLY A 87 15.11 -10.79 31.40
N LYS A 88 14.57 -11.94 30.97
CA LYS A 88 15.28 -12.92 30.13
C LYS A 88 14.69 -13.11 28.74
N ALA A 89 13.45 -12.74 28.54
CA ALA A 89 12.74 -12.89 27.29
C ALA A 89 12.24 -11.54 26.77
N TRP A 90 12.18 -11.40 25.44
CA TRP A 90 11.53 -10.26 24.83
C TRP A 90 10.06 -10.58 24.57
N GLU A 91 9.21 -9.69 25.00
CA GLU A 91 7.79 -9.73 24.70
C GLU A 91 7.45 -8.65 23.69
N GLU A 92 6.56 -8.98 22.77
CA GLU A 92 6.00 -8.03 21.84
C GLU A 92 4.57 -7.72 22.27
N LYS A 93 4.31 -6.45 22.51
CA LYS A 93 2.97 -5.92 22.77
C LYS A 93 2.51 -5.15 21.53
N ILE A 94 1.25 -5.22 21.22
CA ILE A 94 0.66 -4.42 20.15
C ILE A 94 0.00 -3.19 20.73
N GLY A 95 0.45 -2.04 20.29
CA GLY A 95 -0.09 -0.74 20.64
C GLY A 95 -0.89 -0.14 19.49
N PHE A 96 -1.67 0.88 19.81
CA PHE A 96 -2.39 1.68 18.85
C PHE A 96 -2.41 3.16 19.27
N VAL A 97 -2.56 4.03 18.29
CA VAL A 97 -2.87 5.45 18.49
C VAL A 97 -4.25 5.71 17.90
N ALA A 98 -5.17 6.18 18.73
CA ALA A 98 -6.50 6.61 18.29
C ALA A 98 -6.43 7.98 17.59
N ARG A 99 -7.42 8.32 16.78
CA ARG A 99 -7.47 9.61 16.06
C ARG A 99 -7.54 10.83 16.96
N ASN A 100 -7.99 10.69 18.19
CA ASN A 100 -7.96 11.76 19.19
C ASN A 100 -6.61 11.91 19.89
N GLY A 101 -5.60 11.14 19.49
CA GLY A 101 -4.26 11.16 20.05
C GLY A 101 -4.09 10.33 21.32
N MET A 102 -5.11 9.64 21.78
CA MET A 102 -4.95 8.65 22.83
C MET A 102 -4.16 7.47 22.33
N PHE A 103 -3.21 7.02 23.13
CA PHE A 103 -2.47 5.82 22.83
C PHE A 103 -2.71 4.75 23.89
N GLY A 104 -2.66 3.50 23.47
CA GLY A 104 -2.80 2.34 24.34
C GLY A 104 -2.05 1.15 23.77
N TYR A 105 -1.86 0.14 24.61
CA TYR A 105 -1.29 -1.14 24.21
C TYR A 105 -1.98 -2.28 24.94
N TYR A 106 -1.88 -3.48 24.37
CA TYR A 106 -2.49 -4.68 24.93
C TYR A 106 -1.63 -5.25 26.05
N GLU A 107 -2.25 -5.53 27.20
CA GLU A 107 -1.65 -6.24 28.34
C GLU A 107 -2.23 -7.64 28.44
N SER A 108 -1.42 -8.66 28.18
CA SER A 108 -1.85 -10.06 28.17
C SER A 108 -2.36 -10.51 29.53
N ASP A 109 -1.72 -10.05 30.62
CA ASP A 109 -2.08 -10.42 31.99
C ASP A 109 -3.46 -9.90 32.41
N GLU A 110 -3.88 -8.80 31.81
CA GLU A 110 -5.19 -8.21 32.06
C GLU A 110 -6.24 -8.64 31.02
N GLY A 111 -5.79 -9.23 29.89
CA GLY A 111 -6.65 -9.56 28.76
C GLY A 111 -7.31 -8.31 28.15
N ALA A 112 -6.72 -7.14 28.31
CA ALA A 112 -7.31 -5.86 27.96
C ALA A 112 -6.28 -4.84 27.46
N TYR A 113 -6.78 -3.82 26.75
CA TYR A 113 -5.97 -2.69 26.37
C TYR A 113 -5.87 -1.68 27.52
N ARG A 114 -4.66 -1.28 27.85
CA ARG A 114 -4.39 -0.14 28.73
C ARG A 114 -4.30 1.14 27.92
N MET A 115 -5.18 2.08 28.22
CA MET A 115 -5.11 3.46 27.73
C MET A 115 -4.16 4.27 28.60
N ARG A 116 -3.23 5.01 27.98
CA ARG A 116 -2.18 5.72 28.74
C ARG A 116 -2.33 7.24 28.67
N PHE A 117 -2.08 7.86 27.53
CA PHE A 117 -1.99 9.31 27.42
C PHE A 117 -2.65 9.82 26.15
N SER A 118 -2.93 11.12 26.12
CA SER A 118 -3.29 11.84 24.91
C SER A 118 -2.20 12.84 24.57
N LEU A 119 -1.56 12.68 23.43
CA LEU A 119 -0.54 13.59 22.90
C LEU A 119 -1.13 14.65 21.95
N GLY A 120 -2.43 14.66 21.75
CA GLY A 120 -3.11 15.50 20.77
C GLY A 120 -3.56 14.70 19.55
N LYS A 121 -4.12 15.38 18.56
CA LYS A 121 -4.71 14.69 17.40
C LYS A 121 -3.71 14.10 16.42
N GLU A 122 -2.53 14.69 16.33
CA GLU A 122 -1.48 14.32 15.36
C GLU A 122 -0.38 13.59 16.12
N VAL A 123 -0.41 12.26 16.15
CA VAL A 123 0.60 11.45 16.83
C VAL A 123 1.25 10.51 15.83
N THR A 124 2.58 10.57 15.74
CA THR A 124 3.39 9.68 14.92
C THR A 124 4.20 8.75 15.82
N PRO A 125 3.95 7.43 15.80
CA PRO A 125 4.83 6.48 16.43
C PRO A 125 6.08 6.28 15.58
N MET A 126 7.22 6.13 16.23
CA MET A 126 8.48 5.77 15.58
C MET A 126 9.35 4.95 16.51
N ARG A 127 10.21 4.17 15.92
CA ARG A 127 11.14 3.34 16.65
C ARG A 127 12.55 3.91 16.51
N ILE A 128 13.26 3.98 17.63
CA ILE A 128 14.65 4.39 17.66
C ILE A 128 15.47 3.36 18.46
N THR A 129 16.59 2.97 17.90
CA THR A 129 17.60 2.21 18.67
C THR A 129 18.54 3.21 19.30
N ASP A 130 18.45 3.37 20.59
CA ASP A 130 19.33 4.22 21.39
C ASP A 130 20.44 3.36 21.99
N PRO A 131 21.71 3.80 22.01
CA PRO A 131 22.79 3.14 22.71
C PRO A 131 22.50 2.88 24.20
N ASN A 132 21.70 3.76 24.82
CA ASN A 132 21.33 3.65 26.23
C ASN A 132 20.00 2.92 26.44
N PHE A 133 19.03 3.04 25.53
CA PHE A 133 17.67 2.57 25.72
C PHE A 133 17.30 1.38 24.83
N LYS A 134 18.13 0.96 23.92
CA LYS A 134 17.91 -0.20 23.01
C LYS A 134 16.45 -0.37 22.59
N ASP A 135 16.10 -0.22 21.35
CA ASP A 135 14.74 -0.47 20.84
C ASP A 135 13.60 0.30 21.56
N THR A 136 13.75 1.59 21.73
CA THR A 136 12.72 2.45 22.31
C THR A 136 11.66 2.83 21.29
N THR A 137 10.38 2.71 21.64
CA THR A 137 9.28 3.24 20.84
C THR A 137 8.97 4.67 21.31
N MET A 138 9.03 5.60 20.37
CA MET A 138 8.71 7.01 20.61
C MET A 138 7.39 7.39 19.96
N PHE A 139 6.68 8.29 20.61
CA PHE A 139 5.45 8.88 20.13
C PHE A 139 5.62 10.39 20.12
N ILE A 140 5.51 10.99 18.93
CA ILE A 140 5.60 12.43 18.76
C ILE A 140 4.20 12.98 18.50
N GLY A 141 3.82 13.97 19.26
CA GLY A 141 2.55 14.66 19.09
C GLY A 141 2.62 16.11 19.54
N PRO A 142 1.56 16.91 19.31
CA PRO A 142 1.53 18.34 19.61
C PRO A 142 1.85 18.73 21.05
N LYS A 143 1.69 17.79 21.98
CA LYS A 143 1.96 18.01 23.40
C LYS A 143 3.34 17.54 23.87
N GLY A 144 4.14 16.97 22.98
CA GLY A 144 5.48 16.51 23.33
C GLY A 144 5.86 15.16 22.73
N VAL A 145 6.94 14.61 23.26
CA VAL A 145 7.47 13.29 22.91
C VAL A 145 7.31 12.38 24.11
N LEU A 146 6.75 11.20 23.91
CA LEU A 146 6.74 10.12 24.89
C LEU A 146 7.69 9.01 24.41
N CYS A 147 8.46 8.48 25.33
CA CYS A 147 9.31 7.32 25.11
C CYS A 147 8.80 6.14 25.94
N CYS A 148 8.58 5.03 25.31
CA CYS A 148 8.33 3.77 25.97
C CYS A 148 9.61 2.95 25.90
N ASP A 149 10.27 2.75 27.03
CA ASP A 149 11.51 1.99 27.12
C ASP A 149 11.25 0.47 27.13
N ILE A 150 12.33 -0.28 27.14
CA ILE A 150 12.29 -1.75 27.15
C ILE A 150 11.63 -2.36 28.39
N ASN A 151 11.53 -1.59 29.49
CA ASN A 151 10.89 -2.01 30.73
C ASN A 151 9.41 -1.57 30.79
N GLY A 152 8.90 -0.96 29.72
CA GLY A 152 7.54 -0.42 29.70
C GLY A 152 7.37 0.88 30.47
N GLN A 153 8.46 1.48 30.95
CA GLN A 153 8.40 2.79 31.58
C GLN A 153 8.19 3.86 30.52
N ILE A 154 7.27 4.76 30.78
CA ILE A 154 6.94 5.85 29.89
C ILE A 154 7.52 7.14 30.47
N THR A 155 8.49 7.69 29.77
CA THR A 155 9.06 9.01 30.07
C THR A 155 8.58 10.01 29.04
N GLY A 156 8.16 11.18 29.49
CA GLY A 156 7.69 12.26 28.63
C GLY A 156 8.69 13.40 28.61
N LEU A 157 8.93 13.96 27.42
CA LEU A 157 9.58 15.25 27.26
C LEU A 157 8.53 16.24 26.77
N ALA A 158 8.16 17.21 27.62
CA ALA A 158 7.34 18.33 27.20
C ALA A 158 8.18 19.28 26.35
N ILE A 159 8.05 19.18 25.05
CA ILE A 159 8.52 20.19 24.13
C ILE A 159 7.30 21.08 23.86
N THR A 160 7.43 22.36 24.22
CA THR A 160 6.30 23.29 24.25
C THR A 160 5.83 23.79 22.90
N ASP A 161 6.49 23.38 21.81
CA ASP A 161 6.22 23.88 20.48
C ASP A 161 5.43 22.83 19.70
N ASN A 162 4.44 23.24 18.93
CA ASN A 162 3.53 22.43 18.13
C ASN A 162 4.26 21.36 17.28
N LEU A 163 4.68 20.28 17.92
CA LEU A 163 5.32 19.15 17.24
C LEU A 163 4.30 18.44 16.34
N MET A 164 4.74 17.98 15.19
CA MET A 164 3.82 17.35 14.25
C MET A 164 4.20 15.94 13.87
N ILE A 165 5.37 15.82 13.31
CA ILE A 165 5.84 14.62 12.61
C ILE A 165 7.34 14.52 12.78
N GLY A 166 7.88 13.33 12.61
CA GLY A 166 9.32 13.16 12.68
C GLY A 166 9.78 11.86 12.04
N CYS A 167 11.09 11.72 11.94
CA CYS A 167 11.76 10.48 11.56
C CYS A 167 13.06 10.31 12.32
N VAL A 168 13.57 9.10 12.30
CA VAL A 168 14.89 8.75 12.83
C VAL A 168 15.85 8.59 11.65
N CYS A 169 16.98 9.29 11.71
CA CYS A 169 18.05 9.15 10.73
C CYS A 169 19.40 9.26 11.43
N LYS A 170 20.32 8.31 11.17
CA LYS A 170 21.69 8.29 11.74
C LYS A 170 21.72 8.52 13.26
N ASN A 171 20.88 7.76 13.97
CA ASN A 171 20.71 7.84 15.43
C ASN A 171 20.28 9.22 15.96
N ARG A 172 19.66 10.04 15.12
CA ARG A 172 19.05 11.31 15.49
C ARG A 172 17.56 11.28 15.27
N LEU A 173 16.87 12.00 16.11
CA LEU A 173 15.46 12.28 15.93
C LEU A 173 15.32 13.64 15.25
N PHE A 174 14.67 13.67 14.11
CA PHE A 174 14.29 14.90 13.40
C PHE A 174 12.80 15.11 13.58
N ILE A 175 12.41 16.26 14.10
CA ILE A 175 11.01 16.59 14.41
C ILE A 175 10.63 17.88 13.70
N GLY A 176 9.54 17.82 12.97
CA GLY A 176 8.89 18.99 12.39
C GLY A 176 8.10 19.75 13.46
N VAL A 177 8.37 21.03 13.58
CA VAL A 177 7.70 21.98 14.46
C VAL A 177 7.00 23.04 13.62
N LYS A 178 5.69 23.18 13.83
CA LYS A 178 4.92 24.20 13.11
C LYS A 178 5.44 25.62 13.44
N PRO A 179 5.47 26.54 12.50
CA PRO A 179 5.04 26.34 11.11
C PRO A 179 6.12 25.81 10.16
N TYR A 180 7.41 26.09 10.37
CA TYR A 180 8.47 25.87 9.38
C TYR A 180 9.82 25.56 10.00
N THR A 181 9.86 24.82 11.10
CA THR A 181 11.12 24.52 11.77
C THR A 181 11.29 23.01 11.89
N ILE A 182 12.52 22.54 11.71
CA ILE A 182 12.91 21.20 12.10
C ILE A 182 13.87 21.33 13.26
N VAL A 183 13.61 20.61 14.34
CA VAL A 183 14.55 20.39 15.43
C VAL A 183 15.14 19.00 15.30
N TYR A 184 16.42 18.85 15.57
CA TYR A 184 17.07 17.54 15.55
C TYR A 184 17.86 17.32 16.83
N SER A 185 17.83 16.09 17.31
CA SER A 185 18.48 15.69 18.53
C SER A 185 19.99 15.47 18.38
N SER A 186 20.68 15.38 19.50
CA SER A 186 22.02 14.82 19.56
C SER A 186 22.02 13.35 19.09
N PRO A 187 23.07 12.88 18.39
CA PRO A 187 23.16 11.48 17.96
C PRO A 187 23.37 10.50 19.12
N GLN A 188 23.76 10.96 20.28
CA GLN A 188 24.02 10.12 21.46
C GLN A 188 22.86 10.10 22.45
N THR A 189 22.00 11.10 22.37
CA THR A 189 20.88 11.28 23.30
C THR A 189 19.67 11.83 22.55
N PRO A 190 18.80 10.96 22.03
CA PRO A 190 17.72 11.35 21.10
C PRO A 190 16.65 12.24 21.74
N LEU A 191 16.68 12.46 23.06
CA LEU A 191 15.78 13.38 23.75
C LEU A 191 16.41 14.76 24.04
N ILE A 192 17.68 15.01 23.67
CA ILE A 192 18.34 16.29 23.89
C ILE A 192 18.34 17.10 22.60
N PHE A 193 17.63 18.22 22.61
CA PHE A 193 17.45 19.13 21.48
C PHE A 193 18.08 20.51 21.68
N THR A 194 18.90 20.67 22.72
CA THR A 194 19.58 21.95 22.99
C THR A 194 20.85 22.07 22.16
N GLU A 195 21.05 23.20 21.50
CA GLU A 195 22.20 23.49 20.60
C GLU A 195 23.56 23.34 21.31
N SER A 196 23.60 23.58 22.61
CA SER A 196 24.83 23.48 23.41
C SER A 196 25.32 22.04 23.65
N THR A 197 24.54 21.02 23.22
CA THR A 197 24.83 19.63 23.58
C THR A 197 25.08 18.79 22.33
N HIS A 198 26.35 18.60 22.00
CA HIS A 198 26.83 17.57 21.06
C HIS A 198 26.09 17.43 19.73
N GLY A 199 25.82 18.54 19.07
CA GLY A 199 25.30 18.51 17.69
C GLY A 199 23.79 18.37 17.57
N ALA A 200 23.02 18.70 18.58
CA ALA A 200 21.61 19.06 18.43
C ALA A 200 21.44 20.43 17.80
N GLY A 201 20.33 20.68 17.14
CA GLY A 201 20.11 21.99 16.51
C GLY A 201 18.74 22.19 15.89
N LYS A 202 18.63 23.28 15.12
CA LYS A 202 17.40 23.70 14.45
C LYS A 202 17.68 24.09 13.02
N ILE A 203 16.71 23.86 12.15
CA ILE A 203 16.71 24.28 10.75
C ILE A 203 15.43 25.08 10.52
N TYR A 204 15.57 26.28 10.00
CA TYR A 204 14.43 27.09 9.55
C TYR A 204 14.19 26.85 8.07
N LEU A 205 12.98 26.50 7.74
CA LEU A 205 12.56 26.16 6.38
C LEU A 205 11.87 27.34 5.70
N PRO A 206 11.89 27.41 4.36
CA PRO A 206 11.15 28.42 3.62
C PRO A 206 9.64 28.29 3.84
N VAL A 207 8.93 29.42 3.83
CA VAL A 207 7.48 29.52 4.08
C VAL A 207 6.60 29.37 2.83
N ASP A 208 7.20 29.31 1.65
CA ASP A 208 6.52 29.36 0.35
C ASP A 208 5.94 28.03 -0.11
N LYS A 209 6.26 26.93 0.58
CA LYS A 209 5.86 25.57 0.19
C LYS A 209 4.59 25.07 0.88
N GLY A 210 3.95 25.91 1.68
CA GLY A 210 2.76 25.55 2.44
C GLY A 210 3.07 24.75 3.71
N ASP A 211 2.10 24.01 4.20
CA ASP A 211 2.21 23.26 5.46
C ASP A 211 3.12 22.02 5.33
N MET A 212 3.88 21.75 6.37
CA MET A 212 4.67 20.53 6.48
C MET A 212 3.73 19.34 6.72
N VAL A 213 3.77 18.33 5.83
CA VAL A 213 2.86 17.18 5.82
C VAL A 213 3.55 15.84 6.08
N GLY A 214 4.88 15.77 5.98
CA GLY A 214 5.63 14.55 6.23
C GLY A 214 7.12 14.76 6.39
N ILE A 215 7.77 13.89 7.17
CA ILE A 215 9.24 13.78 7.24
C ILE A 215 9.56 12.29 7.18
N VAL A 216 10.44 11.89 6.28
CA VAL A 216 10.87 10.50 6.13
C VAL A 216 12.38 10.39 6.05
N ASN A 217 12.92 9.31 6.60
CA ASN A 217 14.28 8.87 6.34
C ASN A 217 14.24 7.92 5.15
N PHE A 218 14.94 8.27 4.09
CA PHE A 218 15.07 7.43 2.93
C PHE A 218 16.53 7.42 2.45
N LYS A 219 17.12 6.24 2.35
CA LYS A 219 18.55 6.05 2.00
C LYS A 219 19.48 6.91 2.86
N GLU A 220 19.26 6.88 4.18
CA GLU A 220 20.02 7.69 5.18
C GLU A 220 19.98 9.20 4.96
N THR A 221 18.98 9.69 4.26
CA THR A 221 18.74 11.10 3.99
C THR A 221 17.35 11.48 4.46
N VAL A 222 17.24 12.61 5.12
CA VAL A 222 15.95 13.14 5.59
C VAL A 222 15.31 13.96 4.50
N TYR A 223 14.08 13.60 4.13
CA TYR A 223 13.23 14.36 3.21
C TYR A 223 12.06 14.93 3.96
N VAL A 224 11.78 16.18 3.68
CA VAL A 224 10.67 16.95 4.27
C VAL A 224 9.66 17.25 3.18
N PHE A 225 8.43 16.81 3.41
CA PHE A 225 7.32 17.01 2.50
C PHE A 225 6.43 18.12 3.02
N PHE A 226 6.14 19.05 2.13
CA PHE A 226 5.15 20.09 2.31
C PHE A 226 3.95 19.80 1.42
N ASP A 227 2.84 20.46 1.66
CA ASP A 227 1.68 20.28 0.81
C ASP A 227 1.94 20.71 -0.65
N ARG A 228 2.96 21.55 -0.91
CA ARG A 228 3.33 22.04 -2.25
C ARG A 228 4.82 21.92 -2.59
N GLY A 229 5.55 21.06 -1.93
CA GLY A 229 6.97 20.91 -2.20
C GLY A 229 7.67 19.82 -1.42
N ILE A 230 8.89 19.54 -1.81
CA ILE A 230 9.75 18.54 -1.16
C ILE A 230 11.13 19.18 -0.95
N MET A 231 11.72 18.96 0.20
CA MET A 231 13.08 19.39 0.51
C MET A 231 13.90 18.21 1.03
N ARG A 232 15.18 18.25 0.75
CA ARG A 232 16.18 17.30 1.28
C ARG A 232 17.04 18.02 2.30
N LEU A 233 17.34 17.35 3.43
CA LEU A 233 18.31 17.85 4.39
C LEU A 233 19.70 17.30 4.08
N GLU A 234 20.64 18.18 3.83
CA GLU A 234 22.03 17.85 3.56
C GLU A 234 22.93 18.33 4.70
N ALA A 235 23.88 17.50 5.12
CA ALA A 235 24.92 17.92 6.04
C ALA A 235 25.79 19.01 5.37
N CYS A 236 26.09 20.08 6.10
CA CYS A 236 26.91 21.19 5.61
C CYS A 236 27.90 21.63 6.68
N GLY A 237 29.16 21.88 6.26
CA GLY A 237 30.23 22.37 7.12
C GLY A 237 30.71 21.40 8.19
N SER A 238 29.79 20.81 8.93
CA SER A 238 29.97 19.84 10.00
C SER A 238 28.97 18.70 9.84
N PRO A 239 29.28 17.47 10.30
CA PRO A 239 28.29 16.38 10.30
C PRO A 239 27.10 16.65 11.23
N TYR A 240 27.13 17.75 11.96
CA TYR A 240 26.10 18.17 12.90
C TYR A 240 25.25 19.35 12.40
N GLU A 241 25.62 19.94 11.30
CA GLU A 241 24.88 21.05 10.68
C GLU A 241 24.17 20.58 9.41
N PHE A 242 22.95 21.02 9.24
CA PHE A 242 22.13 20.64 8.09
C PHE A 242 21.57 21.89 7.41
N LYS A 243 21.52 21.85 6.09
CA LYS A 243 20.79 22.81 5.27
C LYS A 243 19.66 22.09 4.53
N ALA A 244 18.59 22.82 4.28
CA ALA A 244 17.50 22.34 3.44
C ALA A 244 17.78 22.70 1.98
N VAL A 245 17.66 21.72 1.09
CA VAL A 245 17.81 21.86 -0.36
C VAL A 245 16.48 21.55 -1.02
N ASP A 246 16.05 22.44 -1.88
CA ASP A 246 14.79 22.31 -2.61
C ASP A 246 14.89 21.23 -3.69
N LEU A 247 13.81 20.44 -3.83
CA LEU A 247 13.66 19.49 -4.92
C LEU A 247 12.52 19.95 -5.83
N ALA A 248 12.70 19.75 -7.14
CA ALA A 248 11.68 20.11 -8.11
C ALA A 248 10.42 19.28 -7.90
N TYR A 249 9.31 19.95 -7.57
CA TYR A 249 7.99 19.36 -7.45
C TYR A 249 6.99 20.21 -8.22
N GLY A 250 6.31 19.62 -9.18
CA GLY A 250 5.27 20.26 -10.02
C GLY A 250 3.92 19.57 -9.96
N GLY A 251 3.69 18.71 -8.96
CA GLY A 251 2.45 17.97 -8.76
C GLY A 251 1.38 18.74 -7.97
N GLY A 252 0.28 18.04 -7.70
CA GLY A 252 -0.81 18.56 -6.87
C GLY A 252 -0.44 18.67 -5.38
N LYS A 253 -1.39 19.10 -4.55
CA LYS A 253 -1.21 19.18 -3.09
C LYS A 253 -0.97 17.78 -2.52
N ILE A 254 0.10 17.61 -1.73
CA ILE A 254 0.45 16.34 -1.08
C ILE A 254 -0.40 16.17 0.19
N TYR A 255 -0.97 14.98 0.36
CA TYR A 255 -1.78 14.67 1.54
C TYR A 255 -0.91 14.16 2.70
N PRO A 256 -1.18 14.64 3.94
CA PRO A 256 -0.58 14.08 5.14
C PRO A 256 -0.96 12.60 5.31
N TYR A 257 -0.13 11.83 6.03
CA TYR A 257 -0.28 10.39 6.29
C TYR A 257 -0.33 9.49 5.04
N SER A 258 0.05 10.04 3.88
CA SER A 258 0.18 9.27 2.64
C SER A 258 1.62 8.93 2.28
N ILE A 259 2.59 9.50 2.97
CA ILE A 259 4.01 9.42 2.60
C ILE A 259 4.63 8.20 3.26
N GLY A 260 5.08 7.24 2.47
CA GLY A 260 5.67 5.98 2.93
C GLY A 260 6.88 5.54 2.11
N VAL A 261 7.80 4.86 2.79
CA VAL A 261 8.94 4.21 2.13
C VAL A 261 8.52 2.82 1.72
N CYS A 262 8.67 2.49 0.44
CA CYS A 262 8.35 1.18 -0.13
C CYS A 262 9.54 0.69 -0.97
N GLY A 263 10.31 -0.23 -0.42
CA GLY A 263 11.54 -0.68 -1.04
C GLY A 263 12.52 0.48 -1.30
N ASP A 264 12.94 0.62 -2.53
CA ASP A 264 13.89 1.65 -2.97
C ASP A 264 13.22 2.97 -3.37
N GLN A 265 11.98 3.21 -2.97
CA GLN A 265 11.21 4.41 -3.34
C GLN A 265 10.43 4.96 -2.16
N VAL A 266 10.17 6.27 -2.19
CA VAL A 266 9.16 6.93 -1.37
C VAL A 266 7.91 7.10 -2.22
N MET A 267 6.77 6.68 -1.73
CA MET A 267 5.48 6.86 -2.40
C MET A 267 4.57 7.77 -1.59
N PHE A 268 3.75 8.55 -2.27
CA PHE A 268 2.79 9.44 -1.63
C PHE A 268 1.60 9.77 -2.54
N LEU A 269 0.51 10.18 -1.92
CA LEU A 269 -0.70 10.63 -2.60
C LEU A 269 -0.72 12.16 -2.67
N ALA A 270 -1.05 12.68 -3.85
CA ALA A 270 -1.36 14.09 -4.08
C ALA A 270 -2.76 14.25 -4.70
N THR A 271 -3.27 15.47 -4.78
CA THR A 271 -4.62 15.75 -5.33
C THR A 271 -4.80 15.29 -6.77
N ASP A 272 -3.73 15.17 -7.51
CA ASP A 272 -3.73 14.74 -8.92
C ASP A 272 -3.31 13.28 -9.12
N GLY A 273 -2.99 12.52 -8.06
CA GLY A 273 -2.67 11.10 -8.13
C GLY A 273 -1.55 10.66 -7.20
N ILE A 274 -1.04 9.46 -7.42
CA ILE A 274 0.06 8.87 -6.64
C ILE A 274 1.39 9.16 -7.33
N TYR A 275 2.39 9.46 -6.53
CA TYR A 275 3.77 9.72 -6.96
C TYR A 275 4.73 8.71 -6.33
N ARG A 276 5.80 8.44 -7.05
CA ARG A 276 6.97 7.71 -6.57
C ARG A 276 8.23 8.55 -6.72
N PHE A 277 9.16 8.41 -5.78
CA PHE A 277 10.38 9.19 -5.68
C PHE A 277 11.53 8.29 -5.25
N ASP A 278 12.61 8.20 -6.02
CA ASP A 278 13.77 7.33 -5.76
C ASP A 278 14.94 8.03 -5.04
N GLY A 279 14.78 9.30 -4.71
CA GLY A 279 15.79 10.18 -4.12
C GLY A 279 16.31 11.23 -5.08
N GLU A 280 16.15 11.04 -6.39
CA GLU A 280 16.57 11.95 -7.45
C GLU A 280 15.43 12.29 -8.41
N HIS A 281 14.68 11.28 -8.83
CA HIS A 281 13.61 11.41 -9.82
C HIS A 281 12.25 11.28 -9.16
N LEU A 282 11.37 12.19 -9.52
CA LEU A 282 9.97 12.21 -9.12
C LEU A 282 9.09 11.84 -10.31
N GLU A 283 8.27 10.82 -10.16
CA GLU A 283 7.43 10.32 -11.23
C GLU A 283 6.00 10.08 -10.76
N LYS A 284 5.03 10.48 -11.56
CA LYS A 284 3.62 10.19 -11.31
C LYS A 284 3.31 8.76 -11.77
N VAL A 285 2.66 7.99 -10.90
CA VAL A 285 2.15 6.66 -11.23
C VAL A 285 0.97 6.80 -12.20
N ARG A 286 1.18 6.49 -13.47
CA ARG A 286 0.21 6.72 -14.55
C ARG A 286 -0.84 5.61 -14.67
N CYS A 287 -0.56 4.48 -14.09
CA CYS A 287 -1.29 3.23 -14.37
C CYS A 287 -2.64 3.12 -13.68
N LEU A 288 -2.86 3.85 -12.59
CA LEU A 288 -4.11 3.80 -11.83
C LEU A 288 -4.76 5.19 -11.84
N PRO A 289 -5.97 5.32 -12.38
CA PRO A 289 -6.71 6.57 -12.26
C PRO A 289 -7.18 6.73 -10.80
N VAL A 290 -6.41 7.47 -10.01
CA VAL A 290 -6.74 7.84 -8.65
C VAL A 290 -7.23 9.28 -8.66
N PHE A 291 -8.47 9.49 -8.21
CA PHE A 291 -9.12 10.80 -8.13
C PHE A 291 -9.50 11.11 -6.69
N PRO A 292 -8.53 11.52 -5.84
CA PRO A 292 -8.83 11.80 -4.45
C PRO A 292 -9.79 12.99 -4.33
N ALA A 293 -10.73 12.92 -3.40
CA ALA A 293 -11.52 14.08 -3.00
C ALA A 293 -10.59 15.16 -2.44
N GLU A 294 -10.89 16.45 -2.68
CA GLU A 294 -10.08 17.57 -2.18
C GLU A 294 -9.94 17.54 -0.65
N ASP A 295 -10.99 17.11 0.04
CA ASP A 295 -11.03 16.96 1.50
C ASP A 295 -10.44 15.64 2.02
N ASN A 296 -9.51 15.00 1.30
CA ASN A 296 -8.68 13.92 1.85
C ASN A 296 -7.75 14.47 2.94
N THR A 297 -8.38 15.05 3.93
CA THR A 297 -7.72 15.59 5.10
C THR A 297 -7.08 14.48 5.92
N GLU A 298 -6.33 14.86 6.91
CA GLU A 298 -5.71 14.03 7.93
C GLU A 298 -6.60 12.90 8.49
N GLN A 299 -7.90 12.97 8.31
CA GLN A 299 -8.86 11.99 8.83
C GLN A 299 -8.96 10.73 7.97
N TRP A 300 -8.65 10.77 6.69
CA TRP A 300 -9.05 9.72 5.77
C TRP A 300 -7.90 8.98 5.08
N CYS A 301 -6.77 9.66 4.86
CA CYS A 301 -5.59 8.99 4.32
C CYS A 301 -4.89 8.14 5.38
N CYS A 302 -4.53 6.94 5.01
CA CYS A 302 -3.56 6.12 5.73
C CYS A 302 -2.89 5.15 4.75
N HIS A 303 -1.62 4.87 5.00
CA HIS A 303 -0.83 4.01 4.14
C HIS A 303 -0.08 2.95 4.93
N THR A 304 0.36 1.94 4.23
CA THR A 304 1.36 0.97 4.69
C THR A 304 2.20 0.49 3.51
N SER A 305 3.42 0.10 3.81
CA SER A 305 4.29 -0.59 2.85
C SER A 305 4.49 -2.03 3.31
N PHE A 306 4.36 -2.98 2.40
CA PHE A 306 4.47 -4.39 2.72
C PHE A 306 4.92 -5.19 1.50
N GLU A 307 6.01 -5.94 1.61
CA GLU A 307 6.54 -6.80 0.53
C GLU A 307 6.62 -6.13 -0.86
N GLY A 308 7.14 -4.90 -0.92
CA GLY A 308 7.24 -4.14 -2.17
C GLY A 308 5.91 -3.63 -2.72
N MET A 309 4.90 -3.52 -1.86
CA MET A 309 3.61 -2.90 -2.16
C MET A 309 3.41 -1.68 -1.28
N TYR A 310 3.00 -0.59 -1.87
CA TYR A 310 2.47 0.58 -1.19
C TYR A 310 0.95 0.52 -1.26
N LEU A 311 0.30 0.39 -0.11
CA LEU A 311 -1.16 0.41 0.01
C LEU A 311 -1.58 1.75 0.60
N ILE A 312 -2.45 2.46 -0.10
CA ILE A 312 -2.99 3.74 0.34
C ILE A 312 -4.52 3.71 0.36
N ARG A 313 -5.10 3.94 1.53
CA ARG A 313 -6.53 4.19 1.69
C ARG A 313 -6.79 5.67 1.57
N TYR A 314 -7.77 6.05 0.77
CA TYR A 314 -8.15 7.43 0.53
C TYR A 314 -9.66 7.55 0.27
N LEU A 315 -10.20 8.74 0.44
CA LEU A 315 -11.55 9.09 0.01
C LEU A 315 -11.48 9.52 -1.46
N ASP A 316 -12.25 8.88 -2.32
CA ASP A 316 -12.33 9.21 -3.74
C ASP A 316 -13.38 10.30 -4.00
N GLN A 317 -13.33 10.94 -5.18
CA GLN A 317 -14.27 11.99 -5.57
C GLN A 317 -15.74 11.53 -5.59
N ASP A 318 -15.97 10.22 -5.75
CA ASP A 318 -17.32 9.64 -5.67
C ASP A 318 -17.84 9.48 -4.22
N GLY A 319 -17.07 9.91 -3.22
CA GLY A 319 -17.41 9.81 -1.79
C GLY A 319 -17.20 8.42 -1.20
N THR A 320 -16.59 7.50 -1.93
CA THR A 320 -16.28 6.15 -1.43
C THR A 320 -14.82 6.02 -0.98
N PHE A 321 -14.59 5.17 0.02
CA PHE A 321 -13.22 4.80 0.38
C PHE A 321 -12.68 3.76 -0.58
N LYS A 322 -11.49 4.05 -1.09
CA LYS A 322 -10.74 3.13 -1.95
C LYS A 322 -9.37 2.84 -1.37
N ILE A 323 -8.83 1.68 -1.71
CA ILE A 323 -7.46 1.31 -1.39
C ILE A 323 -6.75 1.05 -2.71
N ALA A 324 -5.79 1.89 -3.03
CA ALA A 324 -4.89 1.66 -4.15
C ALA A 324 -3.68 0.85 -3.69
N VAL A 325 -3.23 -0.04 -4.55
CA VAL A 325 -2.00 -0.81 -4.37
C VAL A 325 -1.05 -0.42 -5.49
N VAL A 326 0.13 0.05 -5.13
CA VAL A 326 1.20 0.37 -6.08
C VAL A 326 2.40 -0.50 -5.75
N TYR A 327 2.93 -1.17 -6.75
CA TYR A 327 4.11 -2.01 -6.62
C TYR A 327 5.38 -1.22 -6.96
N GLU A 328 6.53 -1.68 -6.49
CA GLU A 328 7.83 -1.05 -6.78
C GLU A 328 8.11 -0.89 -8.28
N ASP A 329 7.62 -1.81 -9.12
CA ASP A 329 7.74 -1.73 -10.58
C ASP A 329 6.79 -0.71 -11.24
N GLY A 330 6.05 0.05 -10.44
CA GLY A 330 5.10 1.07 -10.89
C GLY A 330 3.76 0.52 -11.36
N LYS A 331 3.57 -0.80 -11.37
CA LYS A 331 2.24 -1.41 -11.64
C LYS A 331 1.32 -1.16 -10.45
N SER A 332 0.02 -1.18 -10.68
CA SER A 332 -0.95 -0.82 -9.66
C SER A 332 -2.26 -1.56 -9.81
N GLY A 333 -3.02 -1.63 -8.75
CA GLY A 333 -4.34 -2.25 -8.70
C GLY A 333 -5.18 -1.69 -7.57
N TYR A 334 -6.42 -2.16 -7.45
CA TYR A 334 -7.30 -1.83 -6.33
C TYR A 334 -7.43 -3.01 -5.38
N PHE A 335 -7.58 -2.67 -4.13
CA PHE A 335 -7.91 -3.60 -3.07
C PHE A 335 -9.31 -3.25 -2.53
N THR A 336 -10.19 -4.24 -2.41
CA THR A 336 -11.61 -3.98 -2.07
C THR A 336 -11.98 -4.34 -0.63
N ASP A 337 -11.08 -4.97 0.12
CA ASP A 337 -11.31 -5.12 1.55
C ASP A 337 -11.15 -3.76 2.23
N THR A 338 -12.11 -3.43 3.07
CA THR A 338 -12.10 -2.17 3.80
C THR A 338 -11.26 -2.30 5.06
N PHE A 339 -10.17 -1.55 5.11
CA PHE A 339 -9.44 -1.30 6.34
C PHE A 339 -9.77 0.11 6.84
N ASP A 340 -9.96 0.26 8.14
CA ASP A 340 -10.14 1.58 8.71
C ASP A 340 -8.83 2.31 8.97
N ALA A 341 -7.76 1.57 9.17
CA ALA A 341 -6.40 2.07 9.27
C ALA A 341 -5.40 1.00 8.85
N VAL A 342 -4.25 1.41 8.33
CA VAL A 342 -3.13 0.53 7.96
C VAL A 342 -1.86 1.12 8.52
N HIS A 343 -0.95 0.28 8.97
CA HIS A 343 0.35 0.72 9.49
C HIS A 343 1.41 -0.35 9.29
N GLU A 344 2.63 0.08 8.99
CA GLU A 344 3.80 -0.79 8.96
C GLU A 344 4.50 -0.81 10.32
N GLY A 345 4.88 -1.99 10.74
CA GLY A 345 5.73 -2.19 11.90
C GLY A 345 6.55 -3.46 11.78
N ASP A 346 7.88 -3.35 11.86
CA ASP A 346 8.81 -4.48 11.78
C ASP A 346 8.64 -5.36 10.53
N GLY A 347 8.41 -4.76 9.36
CA GLY A 347 8.18 -5.48 8.10
C GLY A 347 6.83 -6.20 8.03
N ARG A 348 5.91 -5.90 8.94
CA ARG A 348 4.53 -6.40 8.96
C ARG A 348 3.56 -5.26 8.70
N ALA A 349 2.51 -5.54 7.96
CA ALA A 349 1.44 -4.59 7.72
C ALA A 349 0.26 -4.92 8.63
N PHE A 350 -0.04 -4.04 9.56
CA PHE A 350 -1.21 -4.13 10.43
C PHE A 350 -2.39 -3.36 9.84
N CYS A 351 -3.59 -3.80 10.12
CA CYS A 351 -4.81 -3.09 9.74
C CYS A 351 -5.85 -3.17 10.86
N GLN A 352 -6.71 -2.18 10.89
CA GLN A 352 -7.95 -2.23 11.66
C GLN A 352 -9.07 -2.71 10.74
N TYR A 353 -9.87 -3.68 11.18
CA TYR A 353 -11.10 -4.10 10.53
C TYR A 353 -12.23 -4.16 11.58
N GLY A 354 -13.19 -3.26 11.48
CA GLY A 354 -14.13 -2.99 12.57
C GLY A 354 -13.39 -2.54 13.83
N LEU A 355 -13.66 -3.18 14.96
CA LEU A 355 -12.95 -2.90 16.22
C LEU A 355 -11.76 -3.82 16.48
N LYS A 356 -11.31 -4.59 15.51
CA LYS A 356 -10.24 -5.59 15.69
C LYS A 356 -8.98 -5.25 14.92
N ILE A 357 -7.86 -5.75 15.43
CA ILE A 357 -6.58 -5.71 14.73
C ILE A 357 -6.43 -6.94 13.84
N GLY A 358 -6.02 -6.73 12.62
CA GLY A 358 -5.61 -7.73 11.66
C GLY A 358 -4.23 -7.49 11.11
N MET A 359 -3.75 -8.45 10.35
CA MET A 359 -2.52 -8.39 9.58
C MET A 359 -2.83 -8.57 8.10
N ILE A 360 -2.22 -7.76 7.26
CA ILE A 360 -2.26 -7.94 5.81
C ILE A 360 -1.21 -8.99 5.45
N THR A 361 -1.63 -10.07 4.82
CA THR A 361 -0.75 -11.19 4.47
C THR A 361 -1.16 -11.81 3.13
N ARG A 362 -0.25 -12.54 2.48
CA ARG A 362 -0.55 -13.27 1.25
C ARG A 362 -1.47 -14.47 1.46
N ASP A 363 -1.53 -15.01 2.67
CA ASP A 363 -2.45 -16.10 3.06
C ASP A 363 -3.72 -15.58 3.73
N GLY A 364 -3.90 -14.27 3.77
CA GLY A 364 -5.10 -13.61 4.26
C GLY A 364 -6.31 -13.92 3.37
N LYS A 365 -7.49 -13.75 3.94
CA LYS A 365 -8.74 -13.92 3.19
C LYS A 365 -9.29 -12.56 2.81
N VAL A 366 -9.69 -12.43 1.55
CA VAL A 366 -10.47 -11.29 1.08
C VAL A 366 -11.92 -11.53 1.52
N THR A 367 -12.49 -10.57 2.26
CA THR A 367 -13.86 -10.64 2.78
C THR A 367 -14.88 -10.08 1.79
N SER A 368 -14.42 -9.31 0.79
CA SER A 368 -15.31 -8.74 -0.22
C SER A 368 -15.94 -9.80 -1.11
N THR A 369 -17.17 -9.57 -1.52
CA THR A 369 -17.91 -10.43 -2.47
C THR A 369 -17.28 -10.45 -3.86
N SER A 370 -16.44 -9.46 -4.18
CA SER A 370 -15.74 -9.36 -5.46
C SER A 370 -14.67 -10.45 -5.63
N GLY A 371 -14.10 -10.96 -4.53
CA GLY A 371 -13.02 -11.94 -4.57
C GLY A 371 -11.79 -11.41 -5.31
N TYR A 372 -11.08 -12.29 -6.01
CA TYR A 372 -9.89 -11.95 -6.81
C TYR A 372 -10.28 -11.94 -8.30
N LEU A 373 -10.43 -10.76 -8.88
CA LEU A 373 -10.92 -10.60 -10.25
C LEU A 373 -9.90 -9.85 -11.12
N PHE A 374 -9.56 -10.43 -12.25
CA PHE A 374 -8.84 -9.81 -13.36
C PHE A 374 -9.75 -9.81 -14.58
N GLU A 375 -10.10 -8.63 -15.11
CA GLU A 375 -10.94 -8.51 -16.30
C GLU A 375 -10.23 -7.66 -17.36
N THR A 376 -10.13 -8.16 -18.59
CA THR A 376 -9.53 -7.41 -19.70
C THR A 376 -10.47 -6.31 -20.20
N ALA A 377 -9.94 -5.34 -20.95
CA ALA A 377 -10.75 -4.56 -21.86
C ALA A 377 -11.31 -5.44 -22.98
N ASP A 378 -12.15 -4.87 -23.83
CA ASP A 378 -12.65 -5.55 -25.02
C ASP A 378 -11.50 -5.79 -26.03
N MET A 379 -11.32 -7.04 -26.43
CA MET A 379 -10.23 -7.49 -27.30
C MET A 379 -10.77 -7.93 -28.65
N ASP A 380 -10.39 -7.23 -29.71
CA ASP A 380 -10.69 -7.59 -31.08
C ASP A 380 -9.61 -8.44 -31.75
N PHE A 381 -8.47 -8.65 -31.08
CA PHE A 381 -7.29 -9.39 -31.58
C PHE A 381 -6.66 -8.80 -32.85
N GLY A 382 -6.93 -7.54 -33.16
CA GLY A 382 -6.51 -6.92 -34.41
C GLY A 382 -7.13 -7.58 -35.66
N LEU A 383 -8.28 -8.23 -35.51
CA LEU A 383 -9.03 -8.90 -36.56
C LEU A 383 -10.34 -8.17 -36.80
N LEU A 384 -10.60 -7.77 -38.03
CA LEU A 384 -11.84 -7.11 -38.40
C LEU A 384 -13.02 -8.10 -38.47
N GLY A 385 -14.20 -7.61 -38.15
CA GLY A 385 -15.46 -8.32 -38.30
C GLY A 385 -15.70 -9.41 -37.25
N ARG A 386 -16.69 -10.23 -37.52
CA ARG A 386 -17.18 -11.26 -36.58
C ARG A 386 -16.28 -12.48 -36.63
N LYS A 387 -15.87 -12.93 -35.45
CA LYS A 387 -14.97 -14.08 -35.28
C LYS A 387 -15.52 -15.07 -34.23
N THR A 388 -14.96 -16.26 -34.18
CA THR A 388 -15.34 -17.30 -33.23
C THR A 388 -14.17 -17.65 -32.34
N LEU A 389 -14.32 -17.44 -31.02
CA LEU A 389 -13.41 -17.95 -30.02
C LEU A 389 -13.61 -19.47 -29.89
N ARG A 390 -12.60 -20.23 -30.26
CA ARG A 390 -12.65 -21.70 -30.28
C ARG A 390 -12.19 -22.34 -28.98
N CYS A 391 -11.12 -21.78 -28.39
CA CYS A 391 -10.48 -22.37 -27.24
C CYS A 391 -9.71 -21.33 -26.44
N LEU A 392 -9.78 -21.45 -25.13
CA LEU A 392 -8.87 -20.83 -24.17
C LEU A 392 -8.03 -21.91 -23.52
N ARG A 393 -6.73 -21.66 -23.40
CA ARG A 393 -5.79 -22.50 -22.67
C ARG A 393 -5.03 -21.62 -21.68
N PHE A 394 -4.88 -22.08 -20.48
CA PHE A 394 -4.13 -21.42 -19.40
C PHE A 394 -3.03 -22.34 -18.91
N GLU A 395 -1.91 -21.77 -18.51
CA GLU A 395 -0.82 -22.48 -17.83
C GLU A 395 -0.64 -21.88 -16.43
N GLY A 396 -0.59 -22.75 -15.42
CA GLY A 396 -0.57 -22.33 -14.03
C GLY A 396 -0.85 -23.44 -13.04
N GLU A 397 -1.35 -23.07 -11.87
CA GLU A 397 -1.70 -23.96 -10.77
C GLU A 397 -2.92 -23.44 -9.99
N GLY A 398 -3.65 -24.35 -9.32
CA GLY A 398 -4.85 -24.04 -8.53
C GLY A 398 -6.15 -24.14 -9.35
N ALA A 399 -7.11 -23.28 -9.07
CA ALA A 399 -8.41 -23.25 -9.75
C ALA A 399 -8.90 -21.81 -9.97
N MET A 400 -9.68 -21.62 -11.02
CA MET A 400 -10.23 -20.30 -11.38
C MET A 400 -11.57 -20.45 -12.09
N THR A 401 -12.36 -19.39 -12.06
CA THR A 401 -13.57 -19.25 -12.89
C THR A 401 -13.29 -18.25 -14.00
N VAL A 402 -13.48 -18.68 -15.24
CA VAL A 402 -13.27 -17.85 -16.43
C VAL A 402 -14.61 -17.49 -17.04
N THR A 403 -14.82 -16.19 -17.29
CA THR A 403 -15.99 -15.64 -17.96
C THR A 403 -15.54 -15.07 -19.30
N VAL A 404 -16.25 -15.39 -20.39
CA VAL A 404 -16.10 -14.79 -21.71
C VAL A 404 -17.35 -13.95 -21.97
N LYS A 405 -17.18 -12.64 -22.14
CA LYS A 405 -18.26 -11.70 -22.44
C LYS A 405 -18.14 -11.27 -23.91
N THR A 406 -19.30 -11.17 -24.56
CA THR A 406 -19.46 -10.60 -25.91
C THR A 406 -20.66 -9.67 -25.91
N ALA A 407 -20.88 -8.92 -26.98
CA ALA A 407 -22.08 -8.10 -27.13
C ALA A 407 -23.40 -8.91 -27.07
N SER A 408 -23.35 -10.22 -27.36
CA SER A 408 -24.52 -11.11 -27.36
C SER A 408 -24.76 -11.87 -26.07
N GLY A 409 -23.86 -11.77 -25.10
CA GLY A 409 -24.01 -12.46 -23.81
C GLY A 409 -22.69 -12.88 -23.19
N GLU A 410 -22.78 -13.64 -22.13
CA GLU A 410 -21.62 -14.14 -21.41
C GLU A 410 -21.70 -15.66 -21.16
N ARG A 411 -20.53 -16.28 -21.09
CA ARG A 411 -20.39 -17.67 -20.63
C ARG A 411 -19.31 -17.76 -19.58
N THR A 412 -19.58 -18.58 -18.58
CA THR A 412 -18.70 -18.77 -17.45
C THR A 412 -18.40 -20.26 -17.26
N LYS A 413 -17.17 -20.59 -16.90
CA LYS A 413 -16.74 -21.94 -16.58
C LYS A 413 -15.68 -21.93 -15.48
N ARG A 414 -15.83 -22.82 -14.48
CA ARG A 414 -14.79 -23.14 -13.52
C ARG A 414 -13.77 -24.08 -14.17
N LEU A 415 -12.49 -23.78 -13.99
CA LEU A 415 -11.37 -24.53 -14.53
C LEU A 415 -10.41 -24.88 -13.40
N GLU A 416 -9.90 -26.10 -13.42
CA GLU A 416 -8.81 -26.57 -12.56
C GLU A 416 -7.61 -26.92 -13.41
N PHE A 417 -6.41 -26.63 -12.90
CA PHE A 417 -5.18 -26.98 -13.56
C PHE A 417 -4.87 -28.47 -13.33
N SER A 418 -4.69 -29.20 -14.43
CA SER A 418 -4.21 -30.58 -14.43
C SER A 418 -2.87 -30.61 -15.13
N ASN A 419 -1.82 -31.07 -14.46
CA ASN A 419 -0.44 -31.03 -14.96
C ASN A 419 -0.03 -29.63 -15.46
N GLY A 420 -0.40 -28.59 -14.71
CA GLY A 420 -0.05 -27.21 -15.05
C GLY A 420 -0.87 -26.58 -16.17
N VAL A 421 -1.92 -27.23 -16.67
CA VAL A 421 -2.70 -26.72 -17.81
C VAL A 421 -4.20 -26.83 -17.53
N ALA A 422 -4.94 -25.78 -17.89
CA ALA A 422 -6.39 -25.78 -17.94
C ALA A 422 -6.89 -25.38 -19.33
N VAL A 423 -7.90 -26.08 -19.86
CA VAL A 423 -8.40 -25.86 -21.22
C VAL A 423 -9.91 -25.72 -21.24
N TRP A 424 -10.39 -24.72 -21.96
CA TRP A 424 -11.80 -24.52 -22.21
C TRP A 424 -12.10 -24.36 -23.72
N LYS A 425 -12.85 -25.33 -24.29
CA LYS A 425 -13.39 -25.25 -25.65
C LYS A 425 -14.67 -24.41 -25.60
N VAL A 426 -14.59 -23.13 -25.97
CA VAL A 426 -15.64 -22.13 -25.72
C VAL A 426 -16.70 -22.11 -26.81
N ARG A 427 -16.32 -21.85 -28.08
CA ARG A 427 -17.19 -21.67 -29.24
C ARG A 427 -18.15 -20.47 -29.12
N GLU A 428 -17.62 -19.31 -28.75
CA GLU A 428 -18.36 -18.05 -28.73
C GLU A 428 -18.11 -17.22 -29.98
N ARG A 429 -19.12 -16.45 -30.42
CA ARG A 429 -19.04 -15.58 -31.59
C ARG A 429 -19.19 -14.13 -31.19
N GLY A 430 -18.30 -13.26 -31.68
CA GLY A 430 -18.32 -11.82 -31.37
C GLY A 430 -17.39 -11.04 -32.28
N GLU A 431 -17.50 -9.74 -32.24
CA GLU A 431 -16.54 -8.79 -32.84
C GLU A 431 -15.39 -8.52 -31.88
N ALA A 432 -15.68 -8.50 -30.60
CA ALA A 432 -14.71 -8.40 -29.53
C ALA A 432 -15.08 -9.37 -28.38
N PHE A 433 -14.11 -9.66 -27.54
CA PHE A 433 -14.26 -10.53 -26.37
C PHE A 433 -13.63 -9.86 -25.17
N ARG A 434 -14.31 -9.94 -24.02
CA ARG A 434 -13.78 -9.55 -22.73
C ARG A 434 -13.62 -10.80 -21.87
N PHE A 435 -12.48 -10.95 -21.23
CA PHE A 435 -12.16 -12.10 -20.40
C PHE A 435 -12.14 -11.68 -18.93
N GLY A 436 -13.02 -12.29 -18.13
CA GLY A 436 -12.98 -12.20 -16.68
C GLY A 436 -12.32 -13.45 -16.11
N ILE A 437 -11.30 -13.31 -15.29
CA ILE A 437 -10.61 -14.40 -14.60
C ILE A 437 -10.78 -14.16 -13.11
N ARG A 438 -11.57 -15.00 -12.45
CA ARG A 438 -11.75 -14.99 -11.00
C ARG A 438 -10.92 -16.12 -10.41
N LEU A 439 -9.89 -15.76 -9.63
CA LEU A 439 -9.00 -16.71 -9.01
C LEU A 439 -9.63 -17.29 -7.72
N GLU A 440 -9.39 -18.57 -7.46
CA GLU A 440 -9.56 -19.17 -6.15
C GLU A 440 -8.27 -19.04 -5.33
N ASN A 441 -8.31 -19.26 -4.03
CA ASN A 441 -7.16 -19.10 -3.15
C ASN A 441 -5.93 -19.88 -3.65
N ARG A 442 -4.76 -19.25 -3.60
CA ARG A 442 -3.46 -19.82 -4.01
C ARG A 442 -3.35 -20.17 -5.49
N THR A 443 -4.22 -19.60 -6.34
CA THR A 443 -4.13 -19.80 -7.78
C THR A 443 -3.05 -18.92 -8.38
N ARG A 444 -2.29 -19.47 -9.33
CA ARG A 444 -1.29 -18.78 -10.14
C ARG A 444 -1.52 -19.06 -11.61
N VAL A 445 -1.63 -18.03 -12.43
CA VAL A 445 -1.78 -18.13 -13.88
C VAL A 445 -0.61 -17.42 -14.55
N ARG A 446 0.18 -18.15 -15.35
CA ARG A 446 1.40 -17.64 -15.97
C ARG A 446 1.19 -17.26 -17.43
N LYS A 447 0.32 -17.98 -18.12
CA LYS A 447 0.11 -17.82 -19.56
C LYS A 447 -1.35 -18.03 -19.94
N MET A 448 -1.81 -17.27 -20.92
CA MET A 448 -3.10 -17.48 -21.58
C MET A 448 -2.91 -17.61 -23.09
N THR A 449 -3.61 -18.57 -23.69
CA THR A 449 -3.63 -18.75 -25.15
C THR A 449 -5.08 -18.75 -25.63
N ALA A 450 -5.40 -17.95 -26.64
CA ALA A 450 -6.71 -17.89 -27.28
C ALA A 450 -6.61 -18.37 -28.75
N LYS A 451 -7.48 -19.29 -29.15
CA LYS A 451 -7.62 -19.72 -30.58
C LYS A 451 -8.86 -19.09 -31.17
N ILE A 452 -8.66 -18.25 -32.15
CA ILE A 452 -9.70 -17.49 -32.85
C ILE A 452 -9.82 -17.97 -34.29
N GLU A 453 -11.04 -18.28 -34.72
CA GLU A 453 -11.40 -18.54 -36.09
C GLU A 453 -12.09 -17.31 -36.68
N TYR A 454 -11.65 -16.87 -37.87
CA TYR A 454 -12.21 -15.74 -38.60
C TYR A 454 -12.30 -16.08 -40.08
N LEU A 455 -13.18 -15.41 -40.79
CA LEU A 455 -13.38 -15.56 -42.25
C LEU A 455 -12.49 -14.61 -43.03
#